data_23356e398bb7c8e34e20825ecba2a8b6
#
_entry.id   23356e398bb7c8e34e20825ecba2a8b6
#
_cell.length_a   1.000
_cell.length_b   1.000
_cell.length_c   1.000
_cell.angle_alpha   90.00
_cell.angle_beta   90.00
_cell.angle_gamma   90.00
#
_symmetry.space_group_name_H-M   'P 1'
#
loop_
_entity.id
_entity.type
_entity.pdbx_description
1 polymer ?
#
loop_
_entity_poly.entity_id
_entity_poly.type
_entity_poly.pdbx_seq_one_letter_code
_entity_poly.pdbx_strand_id
1 'polypeptide(L)'
;MPVLNKLFGYFSHDIGIDLGTANTLVYVKGKGIVINEPSVVALNVKTKQILAIGEEAKKMVGRTPANIVARRPLVDGVVSDFEVTEQMLKYFIEKVHKETFTLLPRPRVVIGIPSGVTEVEKRAVEDASINAGARQAFLIEEPMAAAIGARLPIQEAAGSMIVDIGGGTTEVAVISLGGIVASRSLRIAGDELNEDIIQFAKDEYNLLLGDRTAEDIKIACLLYTSPSPRD
;
A
#
# COMPACT_ATOMS: atom_id res chain seq x y z
N MET A 1 -31.55 -5.36 -8.66
CA MET A 1 -30.98 -5.22 -7.33
C MET A 1 -30.46 -3.81 -6.95
N PRO A 2 -31.01 -2.70 -7.49
CA PRO A 2 -30.50 -1.35 -7.16
C PRO A 2 -30.94 -0.82 -5.79
N VAL A 3 -32.03 -1.29 -5.23
CA VAL A 3 -32.58 -0.78 -3.97
C VAL A 3 -31.78 -1.29 -2.74
N LEU A 4 -31.38 -2.55 -2.73
CA LEU A 4 -30.52 -3.12 -1.69
C LEU A 4 -29.13 -2.44 -1.66
N ASN A 5 -28.56 -2.13 -2.82
CA ASN A 5 -27.28 -1.43 -2.92
C ASN A 5 -27.34 0.01 -2.35
N LYS A 6 -28.50 0.66 -2.46
CA LYS A 6 -28.72 1.99 -1.86
C LYS A 6 -28.84 1.92 -0.34
N LEU A 7 -29.47 0.86 0.18
CA LEU A 7 -29.62 0.63 1.63
C LEU A 7 -28.26 0.33 2.29
N PHE A 8 -27.43 -0.53 1.67
CA PHE A 8 -26.09 -0.84 2.17
C PHE A 8 -25.13 0.37 2.10
N GLY A 9 -25.37 1.32 1.18
CA GLY A 9 -24.59 2.55 1.09
C GLY A 9 -24.75 3.51 2.27
N TYR A 10 -25.84 3.42 3.01
CA TYR A 10 -26.09 4.23 4.20
C TYR A 10 -25.32 3.74 5.44
N PHE A 11 -24.95 2.46 5.47
CA PHE A 11 -24.32 1.80 6.61
C PHE A 11 -22.84 1.47 6.40
N SER A 12 -22.29 1.67 5.20
CA SER A 12 -20.88 1.39 4.91
C SER A 12 -20.14 2.66 4.51
N HIS A 13 -19.00 2.89 5.14
CA HIS A 13 -18.12 4.00 4.76
C HIS A 13 -17.42 3.70 3.43
N ASP A 14 -17.36 4.69 2.54
CA ASP A 14 -16.49 4.62 1.36
C ASP A 14 -15.04 4.74 1.85
N ILE A 15 -14.18 3.88 1.36
CA ILE A 15 -12.78 3.79 1.79
C ILE A 15 -11.83 3.92 0.60
N GLY A 16 -10.71 4.59 0.83
CA GLY A 16 -9.55 4.59 -0.04
C GLY A 16 -8.48 3.68 0.56
N ILE A 17 -7.86 2.84 -0.23
CA ILE A 17 -6.76 1.97 0.18
C ILE A 17 -5.56 2.26 -0.70
N ASP A 18 -4.47 2.65 -0.08
CA ASP A 18 -3.15 2.62 -0.67
C ASP A 18 -2.51 1.30 -0.29
N LEU A 19 -2.37 0.42 -1.28
CA LEU A 19 -1.91 -0.95 -1.10
C LEU A 19 -0.41 -1.04 -1.38
N GLY A 20 0.38 -0.33 -0.57
CA GLY A 20 1.83 -0.24 -0.77
C GLY A 20 2.58 -1.52 -0.40
N THR A 21 3.77 -1.71 -0.99
CA THR A 21 4.67 -2.83 -0.71
C THR A 21 5.12 -2.88 0.76
N ALA A 22 5.44 -1.73 1.34
CA ALA A 22 5.91 -1.63 2.73
C ALA A 22 4.76 -1.47 3.73
N ASN A 23 3.83 -0.54 3.47
CA ASN A 23 2.71 -0.22 4.35
C ASN A 23 1.42 -0.10 3.55
N THR A 24 0.32 -0.49 4.17
CA THR A 24 -1.03 -0.25 3.68
C THR A 24 -1.65 0.89 4.47
N LEU A 25 -2.14 1.91 3.76
CA LEU A 25 -2.91 3.00 4.32
C LEU A 25 -4.39 2.85 3.99
N VAL A 26 -5.25 3.05 4.96
CA VAL A 26 -6.70 3.08 4.72
C VAL A 26 -7.29 4.40 5.17
N TYR A 27 -7.85 5.10 4.21
CA TYR A 27 -8.55 6.36 4.38
C TYR A 27 -10.06 6.14 4.41
N VAL A 28 -10.74 6.78 5.34
CA VAL A 28 -12.20 6.77 5.44
C VAL A 28 -12.72 8.19 5.21
N LYS A 29 -13.69 8.33 4.30
CA LYS A 29 -14.30 9.62 4.01
C LYS A 29 -14.87 10.26 5.28
N GLY A 30 -14.39 11.46 5.59
CA GLY A 30 -14.79 12.23 6.78
C GLY A 30 -14.04 11.89 8.08
N LYS A 31 -13.22 10.83 8.10
CA LYS A 31 -12.41 10.47 9.27
C LYS A 31 -10.90 10.61 9.02
N GLY A 32 -10.46 10.66 7.74
CA GLY A 32 -9.05 10.69 7.38
C GLY A 32 -8.43 9.29 7.33
N ILE A 33 -7.10 9.22 7.50
CA ILE A 33 -6.36 7.93 7.56
C ILE A 33 -6.66 7.28 8.92
N VAL A 34 -7.29 6.12 8.87
CA VAL A 34 -7.70 5.35 10.07
C VAL A 34 -6.84 4.11 10.29
N ILE A 35 -6.14 3.62 9.26
CA ILE A 35 -5.21 2.52 9.34
C ILE A 35 -3.92 2.93 8.63
N ASN A 36 -2.80 2.67 9.27
CA ASN A 36 -1.45 2.74 8.71
C ASN A 36 -0.70 1.55 9.29
N GLU A 37 -0.63 0.46 8.54
CA GLU A 37 -0.03 -0.78 9.00
C GLU A 37 0.90 -1.38 7.95
N PRO A 38 1.95 -2.10 8.39
CA PRO A 38 2.82 -2.83 7.47
C PRO A 38 2.03 -3.81 6.60
N SER A 39 2.37 -3.90 5.32
CA SER A 39 1.81 -4.87 4.37
C SER A 39 2.46 -6.24 4.59
N VAL A 40 2.33 -6.80 5.78
CA VAL A 40 2.93 -8.08 6.19
C VAL A 40 1.84 -9.01 6.73
N VAL A 41 1.93 -10.26 6.35
CA VAL A 41 1.03 -11.32 6.80
C VAL A 41 1.85 -12.50 7.31
N ALA A 42 1.58 -12.93 8.53
CA ALA A 42 2.15 -14.15 9.12
C ALA A 42 1.19 -15.32 8.92
N LEU A 43 1.67 -16.38 8.30
CA LEU A 43 0.87 -17.56 8.00
C LEU A 43 1.58 -18.87 8.37
N ASN A 44 0.79 -19.86 8.70
CA ASN A 44 1.28 -21.23 8.85
C ASN A 44 1.46 -21.87 7.48
N VAL A 45 2.69 -22.29 7.15
CA VAL A 45 3.03 -22.83 5.83
C VAL A 45 2.27 -24.11 5.51
N LYS A 46 1.99 -24.94 6.53
CA LYS A 46 1.33 -26.24 6.35
C LYS A 46 -0.19 -26.11 6.20
N THR A 47 -0.81 -25.28 7.03
CA THR A 47 -2.28 -25.15 7.07
C THR A 47 -2.80 -23.98 6.23
N LYS A 48 -1.91 -23.10 5.74
CA LYS A 48 -2.24 -21.83 5.05
C LYS A 48 -3.05 -20.86 5.90
N GLN A 49 -3.21 -21.15 7.19
CA GLN A 49 -3.94 -20.28 8.11
C GLN A 49 -3.16 -19.01 8.39
N ILE A 50 -3.83 -17.86 8.25
CA ILE A 50 -3.30 -16.55 8.66
C ILE A 50 -3.34 -16.46 10.18
N LEU A 51 -2.21 -16.09 10.77
CA LEU A 51 -2.00 -15.96 12.21
C LEU A 51 -2.02 -14.50 12.65
N ALA A 52 -1.47 -13.61 11.83
CA ALA A 52 -1.41 -12.18 12.11
C ALA A 52 -1.31 -11.38 10.82
N ILE A 53 -1.75 -10.12 10.85
CA ILE A 53 -1.66 -9.16 9.74
C ILE A 53 -1.15 -7.83 10.31
N GLY A 54 -0.42 -7.08 9.49
CA GLY A 54 0.03 -5.73 9.83
C GLY A 54 1.12 -5.72 10.89
N GLU A 55 0.97 -4.85 11.87
CA GLU A 55 1.97 -4.61 12.92
C GLU A 55 2.31 -5.88 13.73
N GLU A 56 1.32 -6.71 14.03
CA GLU A 56 1.53 -7.97 14.74
C GLU A 56 2.34 -8.96 13.90
N ALA A 57 2.09 -9.02 12.60
CA ALA A 57 2.86 -9.86 11.69
C ALA A 57 4.31 -9.35 11.53
N LYS A 58 4.51 -8.03 11.47
CA LYS A 58 5.86 -7.40 11.39
C LYS A 58 6.72 -7.78 12.58
N LYS A 59 6.16 -7.85 13.79
CA LYS A 59 6.87 -8.28 15.01
C LYS A 59 7.37 -9.73 14.92
N MET A 60 6.75 -10.55 14.08
CA MET A 60 7.10 -11.95 13.91
C MET A 60 8.20 -12.18 12.88
N VAL A 61 8.51 -11.21 12.02
CA VAL A 61 9.56 -11.32 10.98
C VAL A 61 10.90 -11.65 11.63
N GLY A 62 11.58 -12.67 11.10
CA GLY A 62 12.88 -13.16 11.61
C GLY A 62 12.85 -13.85 12.98
N ARG A 63 11.66 -14.06 13.56
CA ARG A 63 11.49 -14.68 14.91
C ARG A 63 10.51 -15.85 14.92
N THR A 64 10.13 -16.34 13.75
CA THR A 64 9.12 -17.39 13.61
C THR A 64 9.73 -18.79 13.61
N PRO A 65 9.04 -19.81 14.18
CA PRO A 65 9.39 -21.20 13.97
C PRO A 65 9.30 -21.59 12.49
N ALA A 66 9.95 -22.66 12.09
CA ALA A 66 10.06 -23.11 10.70
C ALA A 66 8.71 -23.34 9.97
N ASN A 67 7.62 -23.52 10.71
CA ASN A 67 6.28 -23.70 10.17
C ASN A 67 5.46 -22.40 10.04
N ILE A 68 6.01 -21.27 10.46
CA ILE A 68 5.37 -19.95 10.34
C ILE A 68 6.27 -19.06 9.48
N VAL A 69 5.68 -18.40 8.49
CA VAL A 69 6.39 -17.46 7.61
C VAL A 69 5.65 -16.14 7.62
N ALA A 70 6.37 -15.06 7.86
CA ALA A 70 5.88 -13.71 7.62
C ALA A 70 6.26 -13.30 6.19
N ARG A 71 5.26 -12.92 5.38
CA ARG A 71 5.41 -12.57 3.97
C ARG A 71 4.76 -11.22 3.68
N ARG A 72 5.30 -10.53 2.68
CA ARG A 72 4.65 -9.39 2.04
C ARG A 72 3.84 -9.94 0.86
N PRO A 73 2.51 -9.75 0.83
CA PRO A 73 1.67 -10.21 -0.28
C PRO A 73 1.82 -9.36 -1.54
N LEU A 74 2.44 -8.17 -1.40
CA LEU A 74 2.81 -7.30 -2.50
C LEU A 74 4.33 -7.20 -2.59
N VAL A 75 4.85 -7.29 -3.79
CA VAL A 75 6.26 -7.09 -4.13
C VAL A 75 6.32 -6.14 -5.31
N ASP A 76 7.11 -5.09 -5.22
CA ASP A 76 7.26 -4.07 -6.28
C ASP A 76 5.91 -3.50 -6.76
N GLY A 77 4.98 -3.28 -5.80
CA GLY A 77 3.65 -2.76 -6.09
C GLY A 77 2.68 -3.77 -6.74
N VAL A 78 3.09 -5.02 -6.94
CA VAL A 78 2.29 -6.05 -7.62
C VAL A 78 1.84 -7.12 -6.63
N VAL A 79 0.62 -7.63 -6.82
CA VAL A 79 0.10 -8.77 -6.04
C VAL A 79 0.91 -10.02 -6.37
N SER A 80 1.69 -10.50 -5.41
CA SER A 80 2.49 -11.71 -5.52
C SER A 80 1.77 -12.95 -4.98
N ASP A 81 0.81 -12.75 -4.06
CA ASP A 81 -0.01 -13.81 -3.46
C ASP A 81 -1.45 -13.30 -3.33
N PHE A 82 -2.30 -13.79 -4.25
CA PHE A 82 -3.70 -13.35 -4.35
C PHE A 82 -4.51 -13.68 -3.09
N GLU A 83 -4.40 -14.92 -2.60
CA GLU A 83 -5.19 -15.37 -1.44
C GLU A 83 -4.82 -14.58 -0.18
N VAL A 84 -3.53 -14.33 0.01
CA VAL A 84 -3.04 -13.55 1.15
C VAL A 84 -3.44 -12.08 1.03
N THR A 85 -3.41 -11.51 -0.17
CA THR A 85 -3.88 -10.12 -0.43
C THR A 85 -5.36 -9.98 -0.15
N GLU A 86 -6.20 -10.93 -0.61
CA GLU A 86 -7.64 -10.95 -0.32
C GLU A 86 -7.91 -10.95 1.19
N GLN A 87 -7.23 -11.82 1.94
CA GLN A 87 -7.40 -11.90 3.39
C GLN A 87 -6.91 -10.63 4.10
N MET A 88 -5.84 -10.00 3.63
CA MET A 88 -5.35 -8.73 4.15
C MET A 88 -6.36 -7.60 3.90
N LEU A 89 -6.90 -7.49 2.69
CA LEU A 89 -7.95 -6.53 2.36
C LEU A 89 -9.20 -6.74 3.21
N LYS A 90 -9.62 -8.00 3.38
CA LYS A 90 -10.76 -8.35 4.24
C LYS A 90 -10.53 -7.90 5.68
N TYR A 91 -9.36 -8.16 6.23
CA TYR A 91 -8.99 -7.70 7.56
C TYR A 91 -9.10 -6.18 7.70
N PHE A 92 -8.59 -5.41 6.73
CA PHE A 92 -8.67 -3.96 6.79
C PHE A 92 -10.10 -3.43 6.63
N ILE A 93 -10.89 -4.02 5.73
CA ILE A 93 -12.30 -3.67 5.56
C ILE A 93 -13.08 -3.95 6.86
N GLU A 94 -12.89 -5.10 7.48
CA GLU A 94 -13.53 -5.44 8.75
C GLU A 94 -13.07 -4.52 9.88
N LYS A 95 -11.79 -4.20 9.96
CA LYS A 95 -11.22 -3.34 10.99
C LYS A 95 -11.79 -1.92 10.95
N VAL A 96 -11.96 -1.34 9.75
CA VAL A 96 -12.61 -0.04 9.57
C VAL A 96 -14.05 -0.03 10.08
N HIS A 97 -14.76 -1.14 9.96
CA HIS A 97 -16.17 -1.24 10.29
C HIS A 97 -16.46 -1.83 11.67
N LYS A 98 -15.42 -2.24 12.41
CA LYS A 98 -15.56 -2.83 13.77
C LYS A 98 -16.31 -1.93 14.76
N GLU A 99 -16.14 -0.62 14.61
CA GLU A 99 -16.77 0.38 15.48
C GLU A 99 -18.16 0.83 14.97
N THR A 100 -18.55 0.34 13.80
CA THR A 100 -19.85 0.68 13.21
C THR A 100 -20.77 -0.53 13.37
N PHE A 101 -22.00 -0.30 13.84
CA PHE A 101 -23.04 -1.34 14.03
C PHE A 101 -23.51 -1.96 12.70
N THR A 102 -22.59 -2.27 11.81
CA THR A 102 -22.87 -2.80 10.47
C THR A 102 -22.64 -4.30 10.48
N LEU A 103 -23.71 -5.08 10.45
CA LEU A 103 -23.67 -6.55 10.45
C LEU A 103 -22.88 -7.12 9.25
N LEU A 104 -22.86 -6.42 8.13
CA LEU A 104 -22.15 -6.80 6.90
C LEU A 104 -21.66 -5.52 6.19
N PRO A 105 -20.42 -5.08 6.44
CA PRO A 105 -19.87 -3.93 5.72
C PRO A 105 -19.71 -4.26 4.23
N ARG A 106 -20.27 -3.42 3.36
CA ARG A 106 -20.12 -3.51 1.90
C ARG A 106 -19.72 -2.15 1.34
N PRO A 107 -18.48 -1.69 1.59
CA PRO A 107 -18.01 -0.40 1.14
C PRO A 107 -17.83 -0.33 -0.38
N ARG A 108 -17.80 0.88 -0.91
CA ARG A 108 -17.08 1.17 -2.15
C ARG A 108 -15.62 1.40 -1.78
N VAL A 109 -14.74 0.79 -2.55
CA VAL A 109 -13.29 0.88 -2.31
C VAL A 109 -12.64 1.54 -3.51
N VAL A 110 -11.76 2.51 -3.27
CA VAL A 110 -10.83 3.05 -4.26
C VAL A 110 -9.44 2.56 -3.87
N ILE A 111 -8.73 1.93 -4.80
CA ILE A 111 -7.41 1.33 -4.53
C ILE A 111 -6.38 1.94 -5.44
N GLY A 112 -5.26 2.41 -4.84
CA GLY A 112 -4.06 2.79 -5.56
C GLY A 112 -3.41 1.59 -6.21
N ILE A 113 -2.99 1.74 -7.45
CA ILE A 113 -2.20 0.77 -8.19
C ILE A 113 -1.03 1.48 -8.88
N PRO A 114 0.14 0.85 -8.99
CA PRO A 114 1.25 1.43 -9.71
C PRO A 114 0.92 1.71 -11.17
N SER A 115 1.61 2.71 -11.75
CA SER A 115 1.53 2.97 -13.18
C SER A 115 2.14 1.81 -13.97
N GLY A 116 1.50 1.43 -15.08
CA GLY A 116 2.03 0.41 -15.98
C GLY A 116 1.79 -1.03 -15.56
N VAL A 117 0.95 -1.28 -14.52
CA VAL A 117 0.46 -2.63 -14.21
C VAL A 117 -0.37 -3.19 -15.36
N THR A 118 -0.27 -4.49 -15.58
CA THR A 118 -1.00 -5.21 -16.63
C THR A 118 -2.49 -5.30 -16.31
N GLU A 119 -3.32 -5.52 -17.33
CA GLU A 119 -4.76 -5.73 -17.12
C GLU A 119 -5.08 -6.95 -16.27
N VAL A 120 -4.19 -7.97 -16.26
CA VAL A 120 -4.33 -9.15 -15.39
C VAL A 120 -4.11 -8.77 -13.93
N GLU A 121 -3.10 -7.97 -13.65
CA GLU A 121 -2.80 -7.47 -12.29
C GLU A 121 -3.89 -6.54 -11.78
N LYS A 122 -4.40 -5.62 -12.63
CA LYS A 122 -5.56 -4.77 -12.28
C LYS A 122 -6.75 -5.61 -11.86
N ARG A 123 -7.07 -6.63 -12.68
CA ARG A 123 -8.18 -7.53 -12.41
C ARG A 123 -7.99 -8.33 -11.13
N ALA A 124 -6.76 -8.77 -10.84
CA ALA A 124 -6.45 -9.46 -9.60
C ALA A 124 -6.74 -8.59 -8.36
N VAL A 125 -6.36 -7.30 -8.38
CA VAL A 125 -6.65 -6.36 -7.29
C VAL A 125 -8.15 -6.12 -7.15
N GLU A 126 -8.86 -5.94 -8.27
CA GLU A 126 -10.31 -5.75 -8.28
C GLU A 126 -11.04 -6.96 -7.72
N ASP A 127 -10.73 -8.17 -8.21
CA ASP A 127 -11.33 -9.43 -7.77
C ASP A 127 -11.03 -9.69 -6.28
N ALA A 128 -9.78 -9.49 -5.83
CA ALA A 128 -9.42 -9.60 -4.42
C ALA A 128 -10.24 -8.67 -3.52
N SER A 129 -10.49 -7.45 -3.99
CA SER A 129 -11.26 -6.45 -3.25
C SER A 129 -12.74 -6.83 -3.14
N ILE A 130 -13.34 -7.30 -4.24
CA ILE A 130 -14.72 -7.78 -4.25
C ILE A 130 -14.89 -9.00 -3.35
N ASN A 131 -13.96 -9.97 -3.42
CA ASN A 131 -13.95 -11.17 -2.59
C ASN A 131 -13.75 -10.82 -1.10
N ALA A 132 -12.95 -9.80 -0.81
CA ALA A 132 -12.75 -9.27 0.55
C ALA A 132 -14.03 -8.61 1.13
N GLY A 133 -15.08 -8.42 0.34
CA GLY A 133 -16.38 -7.91 0.78
C GLY A 133 -16.73 -6.51 0.27
N ALA A 134 -15.91 -5.91 -0.59
CA ALA A 134 -16.27 -4.64 -1.23
C ALA A 134 -17.51 -4.81 -2.12
N ARG A 135 -18.37 -3.79 -2.13
CA ARG A 135 -19.54 -3.73 -3.04
C ARG A 135 -19.12 -3.36 -4.46
N GLN A 136 -18.15 -2.48 -4.56
CA GLN A 136 -17.54 -1.99 -5.80
C GLN A 136 -16.08 -1.66 -5.51
N ALA A 137 -15.19 -2.00 -6.42
CA ALA A 137 -13.80 -1.61 -6.41
C ALA A 137 -13.53 -0.68 -7.60
N PHE A 138 -12.77 0.37 -7.36
CA PHE A 138 -12.30 1.31 -8.35
C PHE A 138 -10.79 1.40 -8.23
N LEU A 139 -10.09 1.33 -9.33
CA LEU A 139 -8.64 1.44 -9.37
C LEU A 139 -8.25 2.86 -9.79
N ILE A 140 -7.23 3.41 -9.16
CA ILE A 140 -6.62 4.68 -9.50
C ILE A 140 -5.11 4.50 -9.55
N GLU A 141 -4.45 5.09 -10.53
CA GLU A 141 -2.98 5.07 -10.56
C GLU A 141 -2.41 5.91 -9.41
N GLU A 142 -1.43 5.37 -8.69
CA GLU A 142 -0.83 5.99 -7.50
C GLU A 142 -0.35 7.42 -7.75
N PRO A 143 0.35 7.75 -8.86
CA PRO A 143 0.74 9.13 -9.12
C PRO A 143 -0.44 10.09 -9.28
N MET A 144 -1.55 9.61 -9.85
CA MET A 144 -2.77 10.42 -9.97
C MET A 144 -3.40 10.65 -8.59
N ALA A 145 -3.46 9.61 -7.76
CA ALA A 145 -3.97 9.71 -6.40
C ALA A 145 -3.11 10.66 -5.55
N ALA A 146 -1.78 10.54 -5.66
CA ALA A 146 -0.81 11.41 -4.98
C ALA A 146 -0.97 12.89 -5.42
N ALA A 147 -1.11 13.14 -6.72
CA ALA A 147 -1.31 14.49 -7.26
C ALA A 147 -2.63 15.12 -6.77
N ILE A 148 -3.71 14.33 -6.70
CA ILE A 148 -4.99 14.77 -6.11
C ILE A 148 -4.81 15.07 -4.62
N GLY A 149 -4.13 14.21 -3.89
CA GLY A 149 -3.84 14.38 -2.47
C GLY A 149 -3.00 15.64 -2.17
N ALA A 150 -2.00 15.90 -2.99
CA ALA A 150 -1.16 17.08 -2.95
C ALA A 150 -1.87 18.34 -3.46
N ARG A 151 -3.10 18.23 -3.97
CA ARG A 151 -3.91 19.32 -4.53
C ARG A 151 -3.22 20.03 -5.69
N LEU A 152 -2.49 19.31 -6.52
CA LEU A 152 -1.90 19.87 -7.72
C LEU A 152 -3.01 20.30 -8.71
N PRO A 153 -2.79 21.34 -9.52
CA PRO A 153 -3.76 21.84 -10.49
C PRO A 153 -3.85 20.92 -11.73
N ILE A 154 -4.21 19.64 -11.50
CA ILE A 154 -4.17 18.59 -12.51
C ILE A 154 -5.14 18.80 -13.69
N GLN A 155 -6.16 19.66 -13.53
CA GLN A 155 -7.14 19.98 -14.57
C GLN A 155 -6.65 21.05 -15.55
N GLU A 156 -5.58 21.74 -15.20
CA GLU A 156 -5.02 22.80 -16.04
C GLU A 156 -4.20 22.20 -17.21
N ALA A 157 -4.03 23.01 -18.27
CA ALA A 157 -3.19 22.61 -19.41
C ALA A 157 -1.68 22.65 -19.07
N ALA A 158 -1.31 23.26 -17.97
CA ALA A 158 0.06 23.23 -17.46
C ALA A 158 0.39 21.82 -16.93
N GLY A 159 1.57 21.31 -17.27
CA GLY A 159 2.04 20.01 -16.76
C GLY A 159 2.41 20.09 -15.27
N SER A 160 1.80 19.25 -14.44
CA SER A 160 2.21 19.03 -13.05
C SER A 160 3.00 17.73 -12.96
N MET A 161 4.18 17.77 -12.36
CA MET A 161 4.99 16.57 -12.14
C MET A 161 4.87 16.11 -10.69
N ILE A 162 4.67 14.82 -10.50
CA ILE A 162 4.68 14.14 -9.21
C ILE A 162 5.78 13.09 -9.20
N VAL A 163 6.48 12.97 -8.08
CA VAL A 163 7.42 11.89 -7.78
C VAL A 163 6.94 11.24 -6.51
N ASP A 164 6.62 9.96 -6.60
CA ASP A 164 6.17 9.13 -5.49
C ASP A 164 7.20 8.03 -5.23
N ILE A 165 7.72 7.99 -4.00
CA ILE A 165 8.77 7.03 -3.60
C ILE A 165 8.20 6.16 -2.49
N GLY A 166 7.84 4.94 -2.86
CA GLY A 166 7.30 3.94 -1.95
C GLY A 166 8.34 3.04 -1.30
N GLY A 167 7.91 1.86 -0.86
CA GLY A 167 8.80 0.80 -0.37
C GLY A 167 9.49 0.03 -1.48
N GLY A 168 8.73 -0.41 -2.49
CA GLY A 168 9.24 -1.23 -3.60
C GLY A 168 9.28 -0.51 -4.95
N THR A 169 8.59 0.62 -5.11
CA THR A 169 8.50 1.35 -6.38
C THR A 169 8.74 2.83 -6.20
N THR A 170 9.37 3.45 -7.19
CA THR A 170 9.42 4.91 -7.38
C THR A 170 8.70 5.24 -8.66
N GLU A 171 7.70 6.12 -8.57
CA GLU A 171 6.87 6.52 -9.68
C GLU A 171 7.05 8.01 -9.99
N VAL A 172 7.26 8.32 -11.25
CA VAL A 172 7.32 9.69 -11.75
C VAL A 172 6.26 9.85 -12.82
N ALA A 173 5.40 10.85 -12.67
CA ALA A 173 4.37 11.14 -13.67
C ALA A 173 4.23 12.63 -13.93
N VAL A 174 3.91 12.96 -15.17
CA VAL A 174 3.48 14.29 -15.61
C VAL A 174 1.99 14.22 -15.92
N ILE A 175 1.23 15.08 -15.28
CA ILE A 175 -0.23 15.13 -15.34
C ILE A 175 -0.64 16.48 -15.93
N SER A 176 -1.55 16.46 -16.89
CA SER A 176 -2.14 17.66 -17.51
C SER A 176 -3.56 17.34 -17.98
N LEU A 177 -4.46 18.32 -17.90
CA LEU A 177 -5.87 18.19 -18.34
C LEU A 177 -6.58 16.95 -17.73
N GLY A 178 -6.26 16.62 -16.48
CA GLY A 178 -6.87 15.50 -15.75
C GLY A 178 -6.38 14.11 -16.17
N GLY A 179 -5.35 14.01 -17.01
CA GLY A 179 -4.77 12.75 -17.46
C GLY A 179 -3.26 12.66 -17.25
N ILE A 180 -2.74 11.45 -17.13
CA ILE A 180 -1.30 11.19 -17.12
C ILE A 180 -0.79 11.27 -18.56
N VAL A 181 0.09 12.24 -18.82
CA VAL A 181 0.70 12.47 -20.13
C VAL A 181 1.92 11.57 -20.34
N ALA A 182 2.70 11.41 -19.29
CA ALA A 182 3.87 10.53 -19.28
C ALA A 182 4.07 9.98 -17.85
N SER A 183 4.47 8.73 -17.76
CA SER A 183 4.84 8.10 -16.48
C SER A 183 6.02 7.16 -16.64
N ARG A 184 6.73 6.98 -15.55
CA ARG A 184 7.79 6.00 -15.37
C ARG A 184 7.64 5.37 -13.99
N SER A 185 7.67 4.05 -13.94
CA SER A 185 7.78 3.27 -12.71
C SER A 185 9.14 2.57 -12.67
N LEU A 186 9.83 2.70 -11.55
CA LEU A 186 11.12 2.08 -11.27
C LEU A 186 10.95 1.17 -10.06
N ARG A 187 11.52 -0.03 -10.12
CA ARG A 187 11.56 -0.97 -8.99
C ARG A 187 12.81 -0.73 -8.14
N ILE A 188 13.03 0.53 -7.80
CA ILE A 188 14.11 1.01 -6.94
C ILE A 188 13.46 2.00 -5.99
N ALA A 189 13.41 1.67 -4.70
CA ALA A 189 12.75 2.49 -3.71
C ALA A 189 13.29 2.22 -2.28
N GLY A 190 12.44 2.35 -1.26
CA GLY A 190 12.86 2.28 0.13
C GLY A 190 13.51 0.95 0.55
N ASP A 191 13.09 -0.17 -0.03
CA ASP A 191 13.67 -1.49 0.30
C ASP A 191 15.08 -1.62 -0.28
N GLU A 192 15.32 -1.18 -1.52
CA GLU A 192 16.65 -1.13 -2.15
C GLU A 192 17.62 -0.25 -1.34
N LEU A 193 17.14 0.90 -0.86
CA LEU A 193 17.94 1.77 0.00
C LEU A 193 18.35 1.07 1.30
N ASN A 194 17.54 0.18 1.85
CA ASN A 194 17.92 -0.62 3.01
C ASN A 194 19.05 -1.61 2.65
N GLU A 195 18.94 -2.28 1.50
CA GLU A 195 19.96 -3.21 1.03
C GLU A 195 21.28 -2.51 0.78
N ASP A 196 21.26 -1.33 0.17
CA ASP A 196 22.45 -0.50 -0.05
C ASP A 196 23.11 -0.09 1.27
N ILE A 197 22.34 0.27 2.29
CA ILE A 197 22.86 0.59 3.63
C ILE A 197 23.52 -0.65 4.26
N ILE A 198 22.91 -1.82 4.15
CA ILE A 198 23.46 -3.08 4.67
C ILE A 198 24.77 -3.40 3.96
N GLN A 199 24.79 -3.29 2.65
CA GLN A 199 25.98 -3.59 1.85
C GLN A 199 27.10 -2.60 2.15
N PHE A 200 26.80 -1.30 2.21
CA PHE A 200 27.78 -0.27 2.57
C PHE A 200 28.40 -0.51 3.95
N ALA A 201 27.57 -0.82 4.96
CA ALA A 201 28.05 -1.10 6.31
C ALA A 201 28.97 -2.34 6.35
N LYS A 202 28.66 -3.34 5.55
CA LYS A 202 29.46 -4.55 5.42
C LYS A 202 30.82 -4.27 4.76
N ASP A 203 30.81 -3.52 3.65
CA ASP A 203 32.01 -3.30 2.84
C ASP A 203 32.98 -2.30 3.50
N GLU A 204 32.48 -1.20 4.05
CA GLU A 204 33.29 -0.15 4.62
C GLU A 204 33.68 -0.39 6.09
N TYR A 205 32.77 -1.02 6.85
CA TYR A 205 32.98 -1.18 8.31
C TYR A 205 33.02 -2.62 8.78
N ASN A 206 32.86 -3.60 7.89
CA ASN A 206 32.75 -5.02 8.20
C ASN A 206 31.68 -5.32 9.27
N LEU A 207 30.57 -4.55 9.23
CA LEU A 207 29.43 -4.68 10.14
C LEU A 207 28.26 -5.38 9.42
N LEU A 208 27.69 -6.38 10.09
CA LEU A 208 26.47 -7.04 9.63
C LEU A 208 25.26 -6.35 10.26
N LEU A 209 24.46 -5.67 9.44
CA LEU A 209 23.21 -5.06 9.84
C LEU A 209 22.03 -5.95 9.45
N GLY A 210 20.99 -5.96 10.28
CA GLY A 210 19.71 -6.54 9.91
C GLY A 210 18.80 -5.47 9.25
N ASP A 211 17.78 -5.91 8.48
CA ASP A 211 16.85 -5.05 7.73
C ASP A 211 16.25 -3.94 8.59
N ARG A 212 15.82 -4.27 9.81
CA ARG A 212 15.24 -3.30 10.73
C ARG A 212 16.22 -2.18 11.09
N THR A 213 17.49 -2.53 11.35
CA THR A 213 18.51 -1.54 11.69
C THR A 213 18.82 -0.64 10.49
N ALA A 214 18.85 -1.20 9.28
CA ALA A 214 19.03 -0.44 8.05
C ALA A 214 17.84 0.52 7.82
N GLU A 215 16.61 0.06 8.05
CA GLU A 215 15.41 0.91 7.97
C GLU A 215 15.49 2.07 8.99
N ASP A 216 15.87 1.78 10.24
CA ASP A 216 16.02 2.81 11.28
C ASP A 216 17.11 3.84 10.90
N ILE A 217 18.25 3.40 10.34
CA ILE A 217 19.31 4.28 9.84
C ILE A 217 18.79 5.13 8.68
N LYS A 218 18.14 4.51 7.70
CA LYS A 218 17.54 5.21 6.55
C LYS A 218 16.62 6.33 7.03
N ILE A 219 15.69 6.02 7.91
CA ILE A 219 14.74 6.99 8.46
C ILE A 219 15.47 8.12 9.18
N ALA A 220 16.45 7.81 10.01
CA ALA A 220 17.19 8.81 10.76
C ALA A 220 18.06 9.72 9.87
N CYS A 221 18.61 9.20 8.76
CA CYS A 221 19.50 9.94 7.89
C CYS A 221 18.76 10.67 6.74
N LEU A 222 17.79 10.02 6.11
CA LEU A 222 17.11 10.55 4.92
C LEU A 222 15.94 11.49 5.27
N LEU A 223 15.35 11.33 6.43
CA LEU A 223 14.33 12.24 6.94
C LEU A 223 14.92 13.42 7.73
N TYR A 224 16.22 13.58 7.76
CA TYR A 224 16.84 14.77 8.27
C TYR A 224 16.60 15.90 7.26
N THR A 225 15.53 16.61 7.46
CA THR A 225 15.18 17.78 6.66
C THR A 225 16.10 18.93 7.00
N SER A 226 17.25 18.99 6.35
CA SER A 226 17.88 20.29 6.11
C SER A 226 16.98 21.06 5.16
N PRO A 227 16.66 22.34 5.42
CA PRO A 227 15.91 23.13 4.48
C PRO A 227 16.57 23.03 3.10
N SER A 228 15.77 22.79 2.06
CA SER A 228 16.25 22.79 0.70
C SER A 228 16.94 24.14 0.41
N PRO A 229 18.08 24.16 -0.31
CA PRO A 229 18.69 25.43 -0.71
C PRO A 229 17.79 26.35 -1.55
N ARG A 230 16.58 25.90 -1.86
CA ARG A 230 15.56 26.64 -2.62
C ARG A 230 14.35 27.07 -1.80
N ASP A 231 14.30 26.70 -0.53
CA ASP A 231 13.34 27.21 0.46
C ASP A 231 13.98 28.42 1.21
#